data_3ba896333aecfc6c711cdfd24317e5cf
#
_entry.id   3ba896333aecfc6c711cdfd24317e5cf
#
_cell.length_a   1.000
_cell.length_b   1.000
_cell.length_c   1.000
_cell.angle_alpha   90.00
_cell.angle_beta   90.00
_cell.angle_gamma   90.00
#
_symmetry.space_group_name_H-M   'P 1'
#
loop_
_entity.id
_entity.type
_entity.pdbx_description
1 polymer ?
#
loop_
_entity_poly.entity_id
_entity_poly.type
_entity_poly.pdbx_seq_one_letter_code
_entity_poly.pdbx_strand_id
1 'polypeptide(L)'
;MDIPTFRQGQLYKRSSIHDQFGGGRQSGIAPSRRVPAIFVFTGESGEQHGYLDAWDALNQVFSYTGEGQLGDMKMDAGNAAIQRHVEDGRSLHLFKTASNAEVKRELPDAQGTGYCRYVGEMQCASVSEGSGRDRAGNQRRIFQFQLVRVETLGDDRSELEAVTASPQNLFGDADLKKLRDQALQAAAPSKKKAEDARRTLFERARHVVAYALARAGDTCEACGYPAPFLRANGSPYLEVHHIDRLSDGGLDAPHRVAAICPTCHRRIHCGADGPLINDKLRAKIEQLEQLAGSQVP
;
A
#
# COMPACT_ATOMS: atom_id res chain seq x y z
N MET A 1 10.07 3.25 14.43
CA MET A 1 10.94 3.51 13.25
C MET A 1 10.16 4.43 12.34
N ASP A 2 10.76 5.57 11.96
CA ASP A 2 10.04 6.55 11.15
C ASP A 2 9.80 6.02 9.74
N ILE A 3 8.54 6.05 9.31
CA ILE A 3 8.16 5.72 7.93
C ILE A 3 8.69 6.85 7.04
N PRO A 4 9.33 6.54 5.88
CA PRO A 4 9.84 7.57 4.99
C PRO A 4 8.73 8.48 4.49
N THR A 5 8.90 9.80 4.66
CA THR A 5 7.96 10.80 4.17
C THR A 5 8.58 11.54 2.97
N PHE A 6 7.89 11.53 1.83
CA PHE A 6 8.31 12.21 0.61
C PHE A 6 7.19 13.11 0.11
N ARG A 7 7.57 14.24 -0.52
CA ARG A 7 6.60 15.14 -1.16
C ARG A 7 6.48 14.82 -2.64
N GLN A 8 5.27 14.55 -3.11
CA GLN A 8 5.00 14.26 -4.50
C GLN A 8 5.51 15.37 -5.43
N GLY A 9 6.10 14.98 -6.55
CA GLY A 9 6.68 15.88 -7.52
C GLY A 9 8.07 16.44 -7.15
N GLN A 10 8.51 16.30 -5.91
CA GLN A 10 9.81 16.81 -5.47
C GLN A 10 10.96 15.92 -5.96
N LEU A 11 12.10 16.55 -6.24
CA LEU A 11 13.35 15.86 -6.61
C LEU A 11 14.14 15.44 -5.36
N TYR A 12 14.61 14.21 -5.37
CA TYR A 12 15.47 13.63 -4.33
C TYR A 12 16.72 13.02 -4.95
N LYS A 13 17.86 13.14 -4.27
CA LYS A 13 19.06 12.43 -4.68
C LYS A 13 18.95 10.97 -4.26
N ARG A 14 19.00 10.05 -5.21
CA ARG A 14 18.82 8.61 -4.95
C ARG A 14 19.78 8.07 -3.89
N SER A 15 21.05 8.52 -3.91
CA SER A 15 22.02 8.14 -2.89
C SER A 15 21.57 8.53 -1.48
N SER A 16 20.99 9.73 -1.31
CA SER A 16 20.52 10.21 0.00
C SER A 16 19.34 9.39 0.53
N ILE A 17 18.44 8.92 -0.36
CA ILE A 17 17.38 7.98 0.03
C ILE A 17 17.98 6.71 0.61
N HIS A 18 18.96 6.12 -0.08
CA HIS A 18 19.62 4.89 0.38
C HIS A 18 20.50 5.10 1.61
N ASP A 19 21.12 6.26 1.77
CA ASP A 19 21.91 6.61 2.95
C ASP A 19 21.02 6.67 4.20
N GLN A 20 19.86 7.27 4.08
CA GLN A 20 18.92 7.45 5.18
C GLN A 20 18.12 6.16 5.48
N PHE A 21 17.55 5.55 4.46
CA PHE A 21 16.57 4.49 4.62
C PHE A 21 17.09 3.09 4.24
N GLY A 22 18.25 2.97 3.63
CA GLY A 22 18.79 1.69 3.16
C GLY A 22 18.22 1.25 1.80
N GLY A 23 18.27 -0.04 1.52
CA GLY A 23 17.89 -0.63 0.24
C GLY A 23 19.05 -0.71 -0.75
N GLY A 24 18.85 -1.46 -1.83
CA GLY A 24 19.86 -1.69 -2.88
C GLY A 24 20.09 -0.45 -3.74
N ARG A 25 21.33 0.08 -3.77
CA ARG A 25 21.65 1.34 -4.48
C ARG A 25 21.51 1.27 -6.00
N GLN A 26 21.65 0.08 -6.58
CA GLN A 26 21.64 -0.13 -8.04
C GLN A 26 20.40 -0.88 -8.54
N SER A 27 19.60 -1.45 -7.63
CA SER A 27 18.41 -2.23 -7.99
C SER A 27 17.24 -1.31 -8.37
N GLY A 28 16.49 -1.66 -9.39
CA GLY A 28 15.21 -1.00 -9.73
C GLY A 28 14.19 -1.14 -8.58
N ILE A 29 14.19 -2.29 -7.90
CA ILE A 29 13.40 -2.55 -6.70
C ILE A 29 14.36 -2.65 -5.51
N ALA A 30 14.19 -1.82 -4.52
CA ALA A 30 15.10 -1.68 -3.38
C ALA A 30 14.38 -1.82 -2.03
N PRO A 31 14.10 -3.07 -1.59
CA PRO A 31 13.53 -3.31 -0.26
C PRO A 31 14.52 -2.87 0.83
N SER A 32 14.04 -2.05 1.77
CA SER A 32 14.85 -1.64 2.90
C SER A 32 14.91 -2.73 3.98
N ARG A 33 16.05 -2.80 4.67
CA ARG A 33 16.20 -3.57 5.93
C ARG A 33 16.17 -2.68 7.17
N ARG A 34 16.12 -1.35 6.98
CA ARG A 34 16.15 -0.36 8.08
C ARG A 34 14.76 0.13 8.45
N VAL A 35 13.89 0.23 7.45
CA VAL A 35 12.51 0.73 7.59
C VAL A 35 11.56 -0.19 6.82
N PRO A 36 10.27 -0.27 7.17
CA PRO A 36 9.28 -1.10 6.48
C PRO A 36 8.85 -0.48 5.15
N ALA A 37 9.80 -0.27 4.24
CA ALA A 37 9.55 0.38 2.96
C ALA A 37 10.28 -0.34 1.81
N ILE A 38 9.75 -0.16 0.60
CA ILE A 38 10.31 -0.61 -0.67
C ILE A 38 10.39 0.61 -1.58
N PHE A 39 11.59 0.91 -2.10
CA PHE A 39 11.79 1.99 -3.05
C PHE A 39 11.86 1.41 -4.45
N VAL A 40 11.00 1.89 -5.34
CA VAL A 40 10.94 1.45 -6.74
C VAL A 40 11.38 2.60 -7.62
N PHE A 41 12.34 2.34 -8.48
CA PHE A 41 12.91 3.33 -9.38
C PHE A 41 12.62 2.92 -10.83
N THR A 42 12.03 3.84 -11.59
CA THR A 42 11.78 3.68 -13.02
C THR A 42 12.50 4.77 -13.81
N GLY A 43 12.85 4.49 -15.07
CA GLY A 43 13.51 5.43 -15.95
C GLY A 43 13.74 4.82 -17.35
N GLU A 44 14.07 5.68 -18.31
CA GLU A 44 14.25 5.33 -19.72
C GLU A 44 15.32 4.26 -19.98
N SER A 45 16.30 4.11 -19.06
CA SER A 45 17.32 3.06 -19.16
C SER A 45 16.75 1.63 -19.08
N GLY A 46 15.53 1.46 -18.60
CA GLY A 46 14.83 0.17 -18.54
C GLY A 46 14.36 -0.32 -19.91
N GLU A 47 14.04 0.58 -20.83
CA GLU A 47 13.54 0.23 -22.17
C GLU A 47 14.54 -0.60 -22.98
N GLN A 48 15.85 -0.33 -22.82
CA GLN A 48 16.92 -1.10 -23.44
C GLN A 48 16.98 -2.57 -22.99
N HIS A 49 16.31 -2.88 -21.87
CA HIS A 49 16.25 -4.22 -21.29
C HIS A 49 14.86 -4.86 -21.43
N GLY A 50 13.99 -4.28 -22.27
CA GLY A 50 12.64 -4.79 -22.51
C GLY A 50 11.67 -4.48 -21.37
N TYR A 51 11.99 -3.53 -20.49
CA TYR A 51 11.08 -3.03 -19.46
C TYR A 51 10.13 -2.01 -20.09
N LEU A 52 8.84 -2.29 -20.00
CA LEU A 52 7.77 -1.45 -20.54
C LEU A 52 7.00 -0.81 -19.38
N ASP A 53 7.69 0.08 -18.66
CA ASP A 53 7.05 0.84 -17.58
C ASP A 53 6.19 1.96 -18.19
N ALA A 54 4.91 2.00 -17.84
CA ALA A 54 3.98 2.95 -18.42
C ALA A 54 2.96 3.45 -17.40
N TRP A 55 2.64 4.76 -17.48
CA TRP A 55 1.56 5.37 -16.74
C TRP A 55 0.27 5.36 -17.57
N ASP A 56 -0.75 4.68 -17.08
CA ASP A 56 -2.11 4.78 -17.61
C ASP A 56 -2.83 5.94 -16.92
N ALA A 57 -2.90 7.09 -17.61
CA ALA A 57 -3.51 8.30 -17.07
C ALA A 57 -5.03 8.18 -16.89
N LEU A 58 -5.71 7.35 -17.69
CA LEU A 58 -7.16 7.15 -17.60
C LEU A 58 -7.53 6.37 -16.33
N ASN A 59 -6.80 5.29 -16.07
CA ASN A 59 -7.06 4.41 -14.93
C ASN A 59 -6.22 4.76 -13.69
N GLN A 60 -5.31 5.74 -13.78
CA GLN A 60 -4.38 6.15 -12.71
C GLN A 60 -3.54 4.97 -12.20
N VAL A 61 -3.10 4.10 -13.11
CA VAL A 61 -2.31 2.89 -12.85
C VAL A 61 -0.94 3.02 -13.46
N PHE A 62 0.09 2.67 -12.72
CA PHE A 62 1.45 2.53 -13.21
C PHE A 62 1.79 1.06 -13.44
N SER A 63 2.01 0.68 -14.70
CA SER A 63 2.52 -0.65 -15.05
C SER A 63 4.02 -0.67 -14.88
N TYR A 64 4.50 -1.45 -13.90
CA TYR A 64 5.92 -1.62 -13.61
C TYR A 64 6.40 -3.01 -13.98
N THR A 65 7.47 -3.10 -14.75
CA THR A 65 8.08 -4.39 -15.13
C THR A 65 9.04 -4.85 -14.03
N GLY A 66 8.88 -6.09 -13.61
CA GLY A 66 9.70 -6.70 -12.55
C GLY A 66 11.18 -6.78 -12.88
N GLU A 67 12.00 -7.06 -11.86
CA GLU A 67 13.44 -7.20 -12.03
C GLU A 67 13.84 -8.59 -12.56
N GLY A 68 14.98 -8.62 -13.27
CA GLY A 68 15.60 -9.78 -13.87
C GLY A 68 16.23 -9.39 -15.22
N GLN A 69 17.50 -9.72 -15.46
CA GLN A 69 18.24 -9.27 -16.66
C GLN A 69 18.36 -10.34 -17.71
N LEU A 70 18.45 -11.61 -17.34
CA LEU A 70 18.68 -12.76 -18.24
C LEU A 70 17.71 -13.88 -17.90
N GLY A 71 17.15 -14.50 -18.95
CA GLY A 71 16.19 -15.61 -18.83
C GLY A 71 14.88 -15.19 -18.19
N ASP A 72 14.07 -16.17 -17.83
CA ASP A 72 12.76 -15.96 -17.19
C ASP A 72 12.89 -15.24 -15.85
N MET A 73 12.06 -14.22 -15.65
CA MET A 73 11.97 -13.57 -14.33
C MET A 73 11.48 -14.55 -13.28
N LYS A 74 12.02 -14.43 -12.07
CA LYS A 74 11.59 -15.20 -10.90
C LYS A 74 10.79 -14.32 -9.95
N MET A 75 9.79 -14.92 -9.30
CA MET A 75 9.03 -14.25 -8.24
C MET A 75 9.78 -14.36 -6.91
N ASP A 76 10.97 -13.78 -6.87
CA ASP A 76 11.85 -13.74 -5.71
C ASP A 76 12.35 -12.30 -5.47
N ALA A 77 13.19 -12.11 -4.47
CA ALA A 77 13.84 -10.84 -4.13
C ALA A 77 12.90 -9.62 -4.22
N GLY A 78 13.20 -8.64 -5.10
CA GLY A 78 12.41 -7.43 -5.27
C GLY A 78 11.02 -7.70 -5.86
N ASN A 79 10.89 -8.65 -6.78
CA ASN A 79 9.59 -9.03 -7.34
C ASN A 79 8.65 -9.57 -6.26
N ALA A 80 9.13 -10.48 -5.42
CA ALA A 80 8.37 -11.00 -4.28
C ALA A 80 8.07 -9.90 -3.24
N ALA A 81 9.01 -8.96 -3.04
CA ALA A 81 8.80 -7.85 -2.13
C ALA A 81 7.65 -6.94 -2.58
N ILE A 82 7.56 -6.58 -3.88
CA ILE A 82 6.41 -5.82 -4.40
C ILE A 82 5.12 -6.63 -4.23
N GLN A 83 5.13 -7.92 -4.59
CA GLN A 83 3.94 -8.75 -4.52
C GLN A 83 3.36 -8.83 -3.11
N ARG A 84 4.22 -8.99 -2.11
CA ARG A 84 3.82 -9.21 -0.71
C ARG A 84 3.89 -7.97 0.17
N HIS A 85 4.13 -6.77 -0.41
CA HIS A 85 4.40 -5.58 0.40
C HIS A 85 3.27 -5.26 1.40
N VAL A 86 2.01 -5.55 1.03
CA VAL A 86 0.86 -5.37 1.92
C VAL A 86 0.90 -6.38 3.08
N GLU A 87 1.11 -7.66 2.79
CA GLU A 87 1.21 -8.73 3.79
C GLU A 87 2.39 -8.50 4.75
N ASP A 88 3.53 -8.05 4.20
CA ASP A 88 4.75 -7.77 4.95
C ASP A 88 4.70 -6.42 5.70
N GLY A 89 3.59 -5.67 5.61
CA GLY A 89 3.44 -4.37 6.25
C GLY A 89 4.42 -3.30 5.75
N ARG A 90 4.73 -3.29 4.45
CA ARG A 90 5.75 -2.40 3.84
C ARG A 90 5.10 -1.40 2.89
N SER A 91 5.45 -0.13 3.04
CA SER A 91 5.10 0.91 2.07
C SER A 91 5.88 0.74 0.76
N LEU A 92 5.27 1.12 -0.36
CA LEU A 92 5.86 1.04 -1.70
C LEU A 92 5.98 2.44 -2.31
N HIS A 93 7.19 2.95 -2.44
CA HIS A 93 7.45 4.30 -2.91
C HIS A 93 8.02 4.30 -4.32
N LEU A 94 7.31 4.95 -5.27
CA LEU A 94 7.71 5.04 -6.67
C LEU A 94 8.46 6.34 -6.96
N PHE A 95 9.62 6.20 -7.60
CA PHE A 95 10.47 7.29 -8.07
C PHE A 95 10.74 7.15 -9.56
N LYS A 96 10.65 8.25 -10.29
CA LYS A 96 11.06 8.34 -11.70
C LYS A 96 12.42 9.06 -11.80
N THR A 97 13.36 8.49 -12.53
CA THR A 97 14.65 9.13 -12.81
C THR A 97 14.42 10.49 -13.48
N ALA A 98 15.06 11.52 -12.95
CA ALA A 98 15.00 12.86 -13.51
C ALA A 98 16.14 13.09 -14.51
N SER A 99 15.84 13.77 -15.62
CA SER A 99 16.84 14.19 -16.58
C SER A 99 17.73 15.31 -15.99
N ASN A 100 18.96 15.43 -16.50
CA ASN A 100 19.84 16.51 -16.08
C ASN A 100 19.26 17.91 -16.37
N ALA A 101 18.44 18.04 -17.41
CA ALA A 101 17.78 19.29 -17.76
C ALA A 101 16.71 19.67 -16.71
N GLU A 102 15.91 18.72 -16.26
CA GLU A 102 14.93 18.93 -15.17
C GLU A 102 15.64 19.32 -13.86
N VAL A 103 16.70 18.60 -13.51
CA VAL A 103 17.47 18.89 -12.30
C VAL A 103 18.06 20.29 -12.31
N LYS A 104 18.70 20.69 -13.40
CA LYS A 104 19.26 22.05 -13.54
C LYS A 104 18.19 23.16 -13.47
N ARG A 105 17.01 22.90 -14.01
CA ARG A 105 15.90 23.86 -13.99
C ARG A 105 15.32 24.07 -12.60
N GLU A 106 15.15 22.99 -11.83
CA GLU A 106 14.45 23.02 -10.55
C GLU A 106 15.42 23.14 -9.35
N LEU A 107 16.63 22.67 -9.49
CA LEU A 107 17.69 22.72 -8.48
C LEU A 107 19.01 23.20 -9.12
N PRO A 108 19.14 24.52 -9.41
CA PRO A 108 20.32 25.07 -10.12
C PRO A 108 21.65 24.74 -9.44
N ASP A 109 21.64 24.68 -8.11
CA ASP A 109 22.84 24.44 -7.28
C ASP A 109 23.07 22.93 -6.99
N ALA A 110 22.26 22.04 -7.58
CA ALA A 110 22.39 20.61 -7.37
C ALA A 110 23.71 20.07 -7.93
N GLN A 111 24.45 19.35 -7.09
CA GLN A 111 25.71 18.73 -7.46
C GLN A 111 25.57 17.26 -7.76
N GLY A 112 26.22 16.82 -8.86
CA GLY A 112 26.27 15.41 -9.28
C GLY A 112 25.02 14.97 -10.02
N THR A 113 24.91 13.66 -10.20
CA THR A 113 23.82 12.98 -10.94
C THR A 113 23.00 12.07 -10.01
N GLY A 114 22.00 11.39 -10.58
CA GLY A 114 21.22 10.39 -9.86
C GLY A 114 20.08 10.99 -9.03
N TYR A 115 19.47 12.07 -9.53
CA TYR A 115 18.24 12.59 -8.98
C TYR A 115 17.03 11.84 -9.54
N CYS A 116 16.03 11.69 -8.70
CA CYS A 116 14.75 11.07 -9.06
C CYS A 116 13.59 11.89 -8.48
N ARG A 117 12.49 11.93 -9.20
CA ARG A 117 11.25 12.60 -8.82
C ARG A 117 10.36 11.60 -8.08
N TYR A 118 9.89 11.98 -6.91
CA TYR A 118 8.92 11.17 -6.21
C TYR A 118 7.55 11.23 -6.90
N VAL A 119 7.06 10.08 -7.33
CA VAL A 119 5.76 9.95 -8.02
C VAL A 119 4.62 9.80 -7.03
N GLY A 120 4.85 9.07 -5.94
CA GLY A 120 3.85 8.83 -4.91
C GLY A 120 4.08 7.49 -4.24
N GLU A 121 3.31 7.28 -3.20
CA GLU A 121 3.17 5.98 -2.60
C GLU A 121 2.16 5.17 -3.40
N MET A 122 2.50 3.90 -3.59
CA MET A 122 1.79 2.99 -4.46
C MET A 122 1.31 1.76 -3.70
N GLN A 123 0.23 1.18 -4.17
CA GLN A 123 -0.21 -0.15 -3.76
C GLN A 123 -0.24 -1.07 -4.97
N CYS A 124 0.35 -2.26 -4.84
CA CYS A 124 0.30 -3.28 -5.88
C CYS A 124 -1.11 -3.89 -5.93
N ALA A 125 -1.84 -3.57 -6.98
CA ALA A 125 -3.20 -4.05 -7.20
C ALA A 125 -3.22 -5.47 -7.79
N SER A 126 -2.33 -5.73 -8.76
CA SER A 126 -2.24 -7.02 -9.41
C SER A 126 -0.86 -7.26 -10.00
N VAL A 127 -0.57 -8.52 -10.27
CA VAL A 127 0.59 -8.95 -11.04
C VAL A 127 0.14 -9.82 -12.19
N SER A 128 0.68 -9.59 -13.38
CA SER A 128 0.43 -10.41 -14.57
C SER A 128 1.75 -10.95 -15.13
N GLU A 129 1.68 -12.08 -15.78
CA GLU A 129 2.78 -12.63 -16.55
C GLU A 129 2.66 -12.18 -18.01
N GLY A 130 3.77 -11.82 -18.60
CA GLY A 130 3.87 -11.43 -19.99
C GLY A 130 5.11 -12.01 -20.65
N SER A 131 5.31 -11.69 -21.90
CA SER A 131 6.51 -12.03 -22.66
C SER A 131 7.27 -10.77 -23.03
N GLY A 132 8.58 -10.80 -22.86
CA GLY A 132 9.48 -9.71 -23.23
C GLY A 132 10.83 -10.24 -23.70
N ARG A 133 11.77 -9.33 -23.97
CA ARG A 133 13.14 -9.71 -24.30
C ARG A 133 14.05 -9.53 -23.10
N ASP A 134 15.02 -10.44 -22.95
CA ASP A 134 16.09 -10.26 -21.98
C ASP A 134 17.22 -9.38 -22.54
N ARG A 135 18.23 -9.10 -21.69
CA ARG A 135 19.39 -8.29 -22.09
C ARG A 135 20.18 -8.88 -23.29
N ALA A 136 20.10 -10.19 -23.52
CA ALA A 136 20.72 -10.87 -24.66
C ALA A 136 19.79 -10.91 -25.89
N GLY A 137 18.57 -10.37 -25.81
CA GLY A 137 17.58 -10.35 -26.88
C GLY A 137 16.68 -11.59 -26.96
N ASN A 138 16.84 -12.55 -26.05
CA ASN A 138 16.05 -13.77 -26.02
C ASN A 138 14.65 -13.52 -25.48
N GLN A 139 13.65 -14.20 -26.01
CA GLN A 139 12.30 -14.20 -25.46
C GLN A 139 12.31 -14.81 -24.06
N ARG A 140 11.60 -14.17 -23.12
CA ARG A 140 11.48 -14.63 -21.74
C ARG A 140 10.13 -14.29 -21.15
N ARG A 141 9.77 -14.94 -20.04
CA ARG A 141 8.66 -14.57 -19.19
C ARG A 141 9.06 -13.36 -18.34
N ILE A 142 8.16 -12.37 -18.28
CA ILE A 142 8.29 -11.18 -17.43
C ILE A 142 7.10 -11.06 -16.48
N PHE A 143 7.27 -10.36 -15.35
CA PHE A 143 6.19 -9.94 -14.48
C PHE A 143 5.89 -8.46 -14.69
N GLN A 144 4.60 -8.12 -14.75
CA GLN A 144 4.12 -6.74 -14.78
C GLN A 144 3.24 -6.49 -13.55
N PHE A 145 3.66 -5.56 -12.71
CA PHE A 145 2.95 -5.12 -11.52
C PHE A 145 2.09 -3.91 -11.86
N GLN A 146 0.82 -3.95 -11.50
CA GLN A 146 -0.09 -2.83 -11.64
C GLN A 146 -0.11 -2.07 -10.32
N LEU A 147 0.52 -0.90 -10.31
CA LEU A 147 0.68 -0.07 -9.12
C LEU A 147 -0.32 1.09 -9.18
N VAL A 148 -1.12 1.26 -8.14
CA VAL A 148 -2.09 2.34 -8.00
C VAL A 148 -1.63 3.28 -6.90
N ARG A 149 -1.77 4.58 -7.12
CA ARG A 149 -1.39 5.58 -6.13
C ARG A 149 -2.34 5.55 -4.94
N VAL A 150 -1.78 5.48 -3.73
CA VAL A 150 -2.55 5.39 -2.48
C VAL A 150 -3.46 6.60 -2.27
N GLU A 151 -3.01 7.81 -2.60
CA GLU A 151 -3.80 9.05 -2.48
C GLU A 151 -5.10 9.02 -3.30
N THR A 152 -5.08 8.38 -4.48
CA THR A 152 -6.30 8.26 -5.31
C THR A 152 -7.35 7.31 -4.74
N LEU A 153 -6.99 6.53 -3.72
CA LEU A 153 -7.90 5.63 -3.02
C LEU A 153 -8.65 6.34 -1.87
N GLY A 154 -8.14 7.50 -1.42
CA GLY A 154 -8.68 8.22 -0.26
C GLY A 154 -10.04 8.85 -0.51
N ASP A 155 -10.25 9.49 -1.66
CA ASP A 155 -11.49 10.21 -1.98
C ASP A 155 -12.68 9.27 -2.20
N ASP A 156 -12.44 8.10 -2.76
CA ASP A 156 -13.47 7.10 -3.02
C ASP A 156 -13.84 6.29 -1.75
N ARG A 157 -13.04 6.39 -0.69
CA ARG A 157 -13.24 5.62 0.57
C ARG A 157 -14.29 6.20 1.48
N SER A 158 -14.49 7.51 1.51
CA SER A 158 -15.58 8.13 2.26
C SER A 158 -16.94 7.62 1.76
N GLU A 159 -17.05 7.36 0.46
CA GLU A 159 -18.24 6.71 -0.12
C GLU A 159 -18.33 5.23 0.25
N LEU A 160 -17.20 4.52 0.33
CA LEU A 160 -17.16 3.12 0.76
C LEU A 160 -17.57 2.97 2.23
N GLU A 161 -17.09 3.85 3.10
CA GLU A 161 -17.49 3.89 4.52
C GLU A 161 -18.98 4.22 4.68
N ALA A 162 -19.52 5.08 3.83
CA ALA A 162 -20.95 5.40 3.82
C ALA A 162 -21.82 4.24 3.32
N VAL A 163 -21.33 3.44 2.36
CA VAL A 163 -22.04 2.29 1.79
C VAL A 163 -21.89 1.03 2.66
N THR A 164 -20.78 0.89 3.40
CA THR A 164 -20.54 -0.28 4.28
C THR A 164 -21.19 -0.14 5.65
N ALA A 165 -22.40 0.33 5.69
CA ALA A 165 -23.15 0.61 6.92
C ALA A 165 -23.34 -0.60 7.87
N SER A 166 -23.09 -1.82 7.43
CA SER A 166 -23.05 -3.02 8.30
C SER A 166 -22.27 -4.15 7.62
N PRO A 167 -21.38 -4.87 8.33
CA PRO A 167 -20.71 -6.07 7.81
C PRO A 167 -21.70 -7.14 7.30
N GLN A 168 -22.84 -7.27 7.97
CA GLN A 168 -23.90 -8.22 7.62
C GLN A 168 -24.51 -7.91 6.24
N ASN A 169 -24.64 -6.64 5.87
CA ASN A 169 -25.17 -6.24 4.56
C ASN A 169 -24.19 -6.54 3.41
N LEU A 170 -22.91 -6.72 3.71
CA LEU A 170 -21.89 -7.00 2.70
C LEU A 170 -21.67 -8.50 2.48
N PHE A 171 -21.73 -9.31 3.55
CA PHE A 171 -21.28 -10.70 3.51
C PHE A 171 -22.24 -11.67 4.23
N GLY A 172 -23.43 -11.23 4.67
CA GLY A 172 -24.40 -12.03 5.42
C GLY A 172 -23.87 -12.41 6.83
N ASP A 173 -24.35 -13.51 7.39
CA ASP A 173 -23.92 -14.06 8.69
C ASP A 173 -22.55 -14.76 8.61
N ALA A 174 -21.56 -14.10 7.99
CA ALA A 174 -20.24 -14.70 7.84
C ALA A 174 -19.47 -14.69 9.17
N ASP A 175 -18.89 -15.84 9.51
CA ASP A 175 -18.00 -16.01 10.64
C ASP A 175 -16.80 -15.04 10.54
N LEU A 176 -16.37 -14.48 11.68
CA LEU A 176 -15.24 -13.53 11.77
C LEU A 176 -13.95 -14.11 11.18
N LYS A 177 -13.69 -15.42 11.36
CA LYS A 177 -12.56 -16.12 10.75
C LYS A 177 -12.64 -16.05 9.23
N LYS A 178 -13.83 -16.32 8.65
CA LYS A 178 -14.06 -16.25 7.19
C LYS A 178 -13.87 -14.84 6.65
N LEU A 179 -14.34 -13.80 7.37
CA LEU A 179 -14.15 -12.41 6.99
C LEU A 179 -12.68 -12.01 7.02
N ARG A 180 -11.92 -12.47 8.04
CA ARG A 180 -10.48 -12.28 8.13
C ARG A 180 -9.73 -12.91 6.96
N ASP A 181 -10.04 -14.17 6.66
CA ASP A 181 -9.42 -14.90 5.56
C ASP A 181 -9.72 -14.24 4.21
N GLN A 182 -10.94 -13.75 4.01
CA GLN A 182 -11.32 -12.98 2.83
C GLN A 182 -10.57 -11.65 2.74
N ALA A 183 -10.40 -10.92 3.85
CA ALA A 183 -9.64 -9.68 3.90
C ALA A 183 -8.15 -9.92 3.57
N LEU A 184 -7.53 -10.99 4.12
CA LEU A 184 -6.17 -11.37 3.81
C LEU A 184 -5.98 -11.83 2.36
N GLN A 185 -6.91 -12.65 1.83
CA GLN A 185 -6.89 -13.07 0.42
C GLN A 185 -7.09 -11.87 -0.52
N ALA A 186 -7.99 -10.96 -0.17
CA ALA A 186 -8.20 -9.73 -0.92
C ALA A 186 -6.96 -8.80 -0.88
N ALA A 187 -6.19 -8.79 0.19
CA ALA A 187 -4.94 -8.04 0.29
C ALA A 187 -3.84 -8.58 -0.63
N ALA A 188 -3.89 -9.85 -1.03
CA ALA A 188 -2.93 -10.42 -1.98
C ALA A 188 -3.16 -9.90 -3.41
N PRO A 189 -2.09 -9.62 -4.20
CA PRO A 189 -2.22 -9.15 -5.57
C PRO A 189 -2.95 -10.15 -6.47
N SER A 190 -3.92 -9.66 -7.21
CA SER A 190 -4.70 -10.45 -8.18
C SER A 190 -3.96 -10.57 -9.51
N LYS A 191 -4.22 -11.62 -10.31
CA LYS A 191 -3.68 -11.79 -11.67
C LYS A 191 -4.46 -11.01 -12.76
N LYS A 192 -5.19 -9.97 -12.40
CA LYS A 192 -6.05 -9.19 -13.30
C LYS A 192 -5.27 -8.11 -14.06
N LYS A 193 -5.82 -7.65 -15.20
CA LYS A 193 -5.25 -6.59 -16.04
C LYS A 193 -5.39 -5.20 -15.39
N ALA A 194 -4.67 -4.21 -15.92
CA ALA A 194 -4.65 -2.82 -15.43
C ALA A 194 -6.04 -2.17 -15.29
N GLU A 195 -6.95 -2.46 -16.21
CA GLU A 195 -8.34 -1.95 -16.22
C GLU A 195 -9.12 -2.33 -14.95
N ASP A 196 -8.82 -3.50 -14.38
CA ASP A 196 -9.47 -4.00 -13.16
C ASP A 196 -8.70 -3.64 -11.87
N ALA A 197 -7.51 -3.04 -11.97
CA ALA A 197 -6.63 -2.84 -10.82
C ALA A 197 -7.28 -1.97 -9.74
N ARG A 198 -7.85 -0.83 -10.13
CA ARG A 198 -8.53 0.09 -9.22
C ARG A 198 -9.75 -0.59 -8.57
N ARG A 199 -10.60 -1.25 -9.37
CA ARG A 199 -11.74 -2.01 -8.88
C ARG A 199 -11.31 -3.10 -7.88
N THR A 200 -10.20 -3.78 -8.15
CA THR A 200 -9.65 -4.80 -7.26
C THR A 200 -9.25 -4.20 -5.90
N LEU A 201 -8.67 -3.00 -5.88
CA LEU A 201 -8.34 -2.32 -4.62
C LEU A 201 -9.59 -1.90 -3.83
N PHE A 202 -10.65 -1.44 -4.50
CA PHE A 202 -11.93 -1.15 -3.84
C PHE A 202 -12.56 -2.41 -3.23
N GLU A 203 -12.57 -3.52 -3.95
CA GLU A 203 -13.05 -4.79 -3.44
C GLU A 203 -12.26 -5.23 -2.20
N ARG A 204 -10.93 -5.01 -2.18
CA ARG A 204 -10.07 -5.26 -1.01
C ARG A 204 -10.43 -4.38 0.16
N ALA A 205 -10.54 -3.07 -0.06
CA ALA A 205 -10.89 -2.11 0.97
C ALA A 205 -12.21 -2.50 1.65
N ARG A 206 -13.23 -2.92 0.88
CA ARG A 206 -14.52 -3.39 1.41
C ARG A 206 -14.36 -4.58 2.35
N HIS A 207 -13.54 -5.57 2.00
CA HIS A 207 -13.29 -6.74 2.85
C HIS A 207 -12.58 -6.36 4.15
N VAL A 208 -11.57 -5.48 4.07
CA VAL A 208 -10.82 -5.02 5.24
C VAL A 208 -11.70 -4.19 6.19
N VAL A 209 -12.50 -3.27 5.64
CA VAL A 209 -13.46 -2.48 6.41
C VAL A 209 -14.50 -3.37 7.10
N ALA A 210 -15.08 -4.31 6.37
CA ALA A 210 -16.08 -5.23 6.93
C ALA A 210 -15.48 -6.08 8.05
N TYR A 211 -14.28 -6.58 7.88
CA TYR A 211 -13.58 -7.34 8.91
C TYR A 211 -13.28 -6.49 10.14
N ALA A 212 -12.75 -5.27 10.00
CA ALA A 212 -12.46 -4.39 11.13
C ALA A 212 -13.71 -4.07 11.95
N LEU A 213 -14.83 -3.75 11.30
CA LEU A 213 -16.12 -3.50 11.96
C LEU A 213 -16.65 -4.77 12.65
N ALA A 214 -16.55 -5.94 12.02
CA ALA A 214 -16.97 -7.20 12.62
C ALA A 214 -16.08 -7.60 13.81
N ARG A 215 -14.75 -7.36 13.74
CA ARG A 215 -13.81 -7.61 14.83
C ARG A 215 -14.11 -6.74 16.05
N ALA A 216 -14.41 -5.48 15.83
CA ALA A 216 -14.76 -4.53 16.89
C ALA A 216 -16.15 -4.80 17.50
N GLY A 217 -17.08 -5.33 16.73
CA GLY A 217 -18.47 -5.53 17.16
C GLY A 217 -19.16 -4.20 17.46
N ASP A 218 -19.56 -4.00 18.71
CA ASP A 218 -20.18 -2.77 19.22
C ASP A 218 -19.20 -1.87 19.98
N THR A 219 -17.93 -2.25 20.09
CA THR A 219 -16.97 -1.63 21.03
C THR A 219 -15.83 -0.94 20.27
N CYS A 220 -15.54 0.31 20.62
CA CYS A 220 -14.42 1.07 20.08
C CYS A 220 -13.07 0.41 20.42
N GLU A 221 -12.28 0.04 19.42
CA GLU A 221 -10.99 -0.62 19.64
C GLU A 221 -9.94 0.29 20.30
N ALA A 222 -10.09 1.62 20.22
CA ALA A 222 -9.18 2.55 20.88
C ALA A 222 -9.48 2.74 22.37
N CYS A 223 -10.71 3.11 22.76
CA CYS A 223 -11.04 3.42 24.13
C CYS A 223 -11.74 2.28 24.89
N GLY A 224 -12.21 1.25 24.23
CA GLY A 224 -12.94 0.13 24.84
C GLY A 224 -14.37 0.44 25.27
N TYR A 225 -14.90 1.63 24.97
CA TYR A 225 -16.30 1.97 25.22
C TYR A 225 -17.21 1.54 24.06
N PRO A 226 -18.53 1.29 24.35
CA PRO A 226 -19.50 1.01 23.29
C PRO A 226 -19.56 2.12 22.24
N ALA A 227 -20.00 1.77 21.04
CA ALA A 227 -20.29 2.74 19.98
C ALA A 227 -21.26 3.81 20.49
N PRO A 228 -21.04 5.11 20.15
CA PRO A 228 -21.79 6.22 20.75
C PRO A 228 -23.27 6.25 20.37
N PHE A 229 -23.63 5.63 19.26
CA PHE A 229 -25.01 5.49 18.79
C PHE A 229 -25.14 4.37 17.76
N LEU A 230 -26.39 4.02 17.44
CA LEU A 230 -26.71 3.07 16.37
C LEU A 230 -27.06 3.81 15.08
N ARG A 231 -26.65 3.25 13.95
CA ARG A 231 -27.06 3.70 12.62
C ARG A 231 -28.57 3.48 12.42
N ALA A 232 -29.16 4.06 11.39
CA ALA A 232 -30.57 3.89 11.06
C ALA A 232 -30.96 2.41 10.82
N ASN A 233 -30.01 1.56 10.43
CA ASN A 233 -30.20 0.12 10.26
C ASN A 233 -29.98 -0.71 11.53
N GLY A 234 -29.75 -0.07 12.67
CA GLY A 234 -29.53 -0.72 13.97
C GLY A 234 -28.09 -1.17 14.24
N SER A 235 -27.15 -1.01 13.30
CA SER A 235 -25.75 -1.37 13.53
C SER A 235 -25.01 -0.31 14.35
N PRO A 236 -23.99 -0.69 15.17
CA PRO A 236 -23.17 0.24 15.89
C PRO A 236 -22.42 1.22 14.97
N TYR A 237 -22.33 2.51 15.37
CA TYR A 237 -21.57 3.48 14.61
C TYR A 237 -20.12 3.51 15.07
N LEU A 238 -19.26 2.88 14.28
CA LEU A 238 -17.82 3.00 14.38
C LEU A 238 -17.27 3.44 13.01
N GLU A 239 -16.13 4.10 13.04
CA GLU A 239 -15.37 4.55 11.85
C GLU A 239 -14.10 3.73 11.73
N VAL A 240 -13.77 3.31 10.50
CA VAL A 240 -12.53 2.57 10.27
C VAL A 240 -11.39 3.55 10.11
N HIS A 241 -10.43 3.44 11.04
CA HIS A 241 -9.22 4.25 11.09
C HIS A 241 -8.02 3.46 10.57
N HIS A 242 -7.27 4.04 9.63
CA HIS A 242 -5.98 3.51 9.22
C HIS A 242 -4.90 3.95 10.20
N ILE A 243 -4.32 3.00 10.92
CA ILE A 243 -3.31 3.22 11.96
C ILE A 243 -2.08 3.93 11.39
N ASP A 244 -1.65 3.52 10.18
CA ASP A 244 -0.71 4.26 9.37
C ASP A 244 -1.53 5.06 8.35
N ARG A 245 -1.37 6.39 8.32
CA ARG A 245 -2.12 7.20 7.36
C ARG A 245 -1.89 6.67 5.94
N LEU A 246 -2.95 6.56 5.17
CA LEU A 246 -2.85 6.16 3.77
C LEU A 246 -1.97 7.13 2.96
N SER A 247 -2.05 8.43 3.29
CA SER A 247 -1.15 9.46 2.77
C SER A 247 0.31 9.28 3.17
N ASP A 248 0.57 8.52 4.23
CA ASP A 248 1.90 8.28 4.80
C ASP A 248 2.34 6.81 4.63
N GLY A 249 1.59 6.01 3.83
CA GLY A 249 1.93 4.64 3.57
C GLY A 249 1.08 3.57 4.25
N GLY A 250 -0.04 3.97 4.79
CA GLY A 250 -0.95 3.05 5.45
C GLY A 250 -1.50 1.99 4.52
N LEU A 251 -1.35 0.74 4.92
CA LEU A 251 -1.77 -0.42 4.14
C LEU A 251 -3.21 -0.81 4.45
N ASP A 252 -3.91 -1.26 3.41
CA ASP A 252 -5.21 -1.90 3.54
C ASP A 252 -5.06 -3.36 3.94
N ALA A 253 -4.83 -3.57 5.22
CA ALA A 253 -4.68 -4.90 5.79
C ALA A 253 -5.33 -4.99 7.17
N PRO A 254 -5.83 -6.16 7.60
CA PRO A 254 -6.47 -6.37 8.89
C PRO A 254 -5.70 -5.81 10.09
N HIS A 255 -4.38 -5.97 10.09
CA HIS A 255 -3.48 -5.52 11.17
C HIS A 255 -3.12 -4.03 11.10
N ARG A 256 -3.62 -3.28 10.10
CA ARG A 256 -3.35 -1.85 9.87
C ARG A 256 -4.58 -0.97 9.96
N VAL A 257 -5.71 -1.54 10.30
CA VAL A 257 -6.97 -0.82 10.46
C VAL A 257 -7.61 -1.13 11.80
N ALA A 258 -8.33 -0.15 12.35
CA ALA A 258 -9.11 -0.30 13.57
C ALA A 258 -10.47 0.36 13.42
N ALA A 259 -11.51 -0.25 13.99
CA ALA A 259 -12.83 0.34 14.08
C ALA A 259 -12.98 1.09 15.41
N ILE A 260 -13.10 2.41 15.34
CA ILE A 260 -13.08 3.30 16.52
C ILE A 260 -14.25 4.29 16.52
N CYS A 261 -14.59 4.81 17.66
CA CYS A 261 -15.64 5.84 17.75
C CYS A 261 -15.17 7.18 17.16
N PRO A 262 -16.09 8.05 16.68
CA PRO A 262 -15.75 9.34 16.09
C PRO A 262 -14.89 10.23 16.99
N THR A 263 -15.10 10.16 18.30
CA THR A 263 -14.32 10.93 19.28
C THR A 263 -12.85 10.49 19.28
N CYS A 264 -12.59 9.18 19.33
CA CYS A 264 -11.23 8.65 19.27
C CYS A 264 -10.60 8.95 17.92
N HIS A 265 -11.33 8.80 16.82
CA HIS A 265 -10.87 9.09 15.49
C HIS A 265 -10.41 10.55 15.34
N ARG A 266 -11.25 11.50 15.75
CA ARG A 266 -10.88 12.93 15.76
C ARG A 266 -9.72 13.23 16.68
N ARG A 267 -9.67 12.61 17.87
CA ARG A 267 -8.58 12.80 18.85
C ARG A 267 -7.24 12.30 18.30
N ILE A 268 -7.21 11.17 17.60
CA ILE A 268 -6.00 10.66 16.95
C ILE A 268 -5.50 11.66 15.90
N HIS A 269 -6.38 12.22 15.08
CA HIS A 269 -5.99 13.13 14.02
C HIS A 269 -5.70 14.57 14.46
N CYS A 270 -6.37 15.06 15.51
CA CYS A 270 -6.36 16.48 15.88
C CYS A 270 -5.90 16.73 17.32
N GLY A 271 -5.84 15.71 18.17
CA GLY A 271 -5.48 15.85 19.60
C GLY A 271 -3.97 15.92 19.82
N ALA A 272 -3.56 16.64 20.87
CA ALA A 272 -2.15 16.74 21.24
C ALA A 272 -1.52 15.39 21.61
N ASP A 273 -2.32 14.44 22.08
CA ASP A 273 -1.93 13.07 22.44
C ASP A 273 -2.27 12.04 21.33
N GLY A 274 -2.70 12.50 20.17
CA GLY A 274 -3.09 11.65 19.05
C GLY A 274 -2.05 10.60 18.66
N PRO A 275 -0.77 10.98 18.47
CA PRO A 275 0.28 10.00 18.16
C PRO A 275 0.42 8.89 19.20
N LEU A 276 0.36 9.25 20.50
CA LEU A 276 0.45 8.27 21.61
C LEU A 276 -0.73 7.29 21.61
N ILE A 277 -1.95 7.78 21.33
CA ILE A 277 -3.14 6.93 21.23
C ILE A 277 -3.02 6.00 20.04
N ASN A 278 -2.55 6.49 18.90
CA ASN A 278 -2.36 5.71 17.68
C ASN A 278 -1.33 4.59 17.87
N ASP A 279 -0.21 4.86 18.56
CA ASP A 279 0.80 3.85 18.86
C ASP A 279 0.27 2.75 19.79
N LYS A 280 -0.52 3.12 20.81
CA LYS A 280 -1.20 2.14 21.67
C LYS A 280 -2.20 1.29 20.89
N LEU A 281 -2.96 1.93 20.00
CA LEU A 281 -3.92 1.25 19.13
C LEU A 281 -3.22 0.25 18.21
N ARG A 282 -2.09 0.64 17.61
CA ARG A 282 -1.24 -0.23 16.80
C ARG A 282 -0.85 -1.50 17.54
N ALA A 283 -0.27 -1.36 18.72
CA ALA A 283 0.17 -2.50 19.52
C ALA A 283 -1.00 -3.44 19.85
N LYS A 284 -2.17 -2.86 20.19
CA LYS A 284 -3.38 -3.64 20.49
C LYS A 284 -3.86 -4.43 19.27
N ILE A 285 -3.94 -3.80 18.10
CA ILE A 285 -4.42 -4.46 16.88
C ILE A 285 -3.46 -5.55 16.43
N GLU A 286 -2.14 -5.31 16.47
CA GLU A 286 -1.13 -6.32 16.17
C GLU A 286 -1.26 -7.54 17.08
N GLN A 287 -1.50 -7.34 18.38
CA GLN A 287 -1.71 -8.44 19.32
C GLN A 287 -3.01 -9.23 19.01
N LEU A 288 -4.12 -8.54 18.69
CA LEU A 288 -5.38 -9.18 18.33
C LEU A 288 -5.22 -10.04 17.06
N GLU A 289 -4.51 -9.54 16.07
CA GLU A 289 -4.28 -10.26 14.81
C GLU A 289 -3.32 -11.45 14.97
N GLN A 290 -2.32 -11.34 15.84
CA GLN A 290 -1.44 -12.47 16.19
C GLN A 290 -2.23 -13.60 16.86
N LEU A 291 -3.10 -13.28 17.81
CA LEU A 291 -3.97 -14.26 18.49
C LEU A 291 -4.93 -14.92 17.50
N ALA A 292 -5.56 -14.14 16.62
CA ALA A 292 -6.44 -14.66 15.57
C ALA A 292 -5.70 -15.57 14.57
N GLY A 293 -4.42 -15.28 14.27
CA GLY A 293 -3.56 -16.11 13.41
C GLY A 293 -3.09 -17.40 14.08
N SER A 294 -2.93 -17.40 15.39
CA SER A 294 -2.45 -18.56 16.18
C SER A 294 -3.52 -19.62 16.45
N GLN A 295 -4.79 -19.32 16.16
CA GLN A 295 -5.91 -20.25 16.32
C GLN A 295 -6.17 -21.13 15.08
N VAL A 296 -5.20 -21.22 14.18
CA VAL A 296 -5.25 -22.16 13.04
C VAL A 296 -4.66 -23.49 13.51
N PRO A 297 -5.44 -24.59 13.53
CA PRO A 297 -4.95 -25.93 13.85
C PRO A 297 -4.00 -26.46 12.77
#